data_e62df68d89a44169d914a89a2c3c1601
#
_entry.id   e62df68d89a44169d914a89a2c3c1601
#
_cell.length_a   1.000
_cell.length_b   1.000
_cell.length_c   1.000
_cell.angle_alpha   90.00
_cell.angle_beta   90.00
_cell.angle_gamma   90.00
#
_symmetry.space_group_name_H-M   'P 1'
#
loop_
_entity.id
_entity.type
_entity.pdbx_description
1 polymer ?
#
loop_
_entity_poly.entity_id
_entity_poly.type
_entity_poly.pdbx_seq_one_letter_code
_entity_poly.pdbx_strand_id
1 'polypeptide(L)'
;MASNLEALETWAAVLLDRLALVERSKLARSIGQELRRSQQKRMMAQENPDGTKFVPRKQRNLRGKMGRIRRKLAMFRKVRTASYLKVRGDSSSITVGFTGRIALIARVHQFGLKDRAERGAPDVRYEQRELLGFTDADLDLIRDGLLAQLTDH
;
A
#
# COMPACT_ATOMS: atom_id res chain seq x y z
N MET A 1 -11.84 -1.81 -12.44
CA MET A 1 -10.47 -1.99 -11.89
C MET A 1 -9.95 -3.41 -12.05
N ALA A 2 -10.69 -4.46 -11.68
CA ALA A 2 -10.24 -5.85 -11.86
C ALA A 2 -9.90 -6.16 -13.33
N SER A 3 -10.73 -5.74 -14.27
CA SER A 3 -10.50 -5.94 -15.71
C SER A 3 -9.22 -5.31 -16.26
N ASN A 4 -8.81 -4.16 -15.72
CA ASN A 4 -7.59 -3.48 -16.17
C ASN A 4 -6.33 -4.18 -15.63
N LEU A 5 -6.39 -4.72 -14.43
CA LEU A 5 -5.30 -5.50 -13.83
C LEU A 5 -5.13 -6.83 -14.55
N GLU A 6 -6.21 -7.55 -14.83
CA GLU A 6 -6.19 -8.79 -15.61
C GLU A 6 -5.63 -8.60 -17.02
N ALA A 7 -6.02 -7.51 -17.69
CA ALA A 7 -5.48 -7.16 -19.01
C ALA A 7 -3.97 -6.88 -18.94
N LEU A 8 -3.51 -6.20 -17.91
CA LEU A 8 -2.10 -5.94 -17.69
C LEU A 8 -1.33 -7.25 -17.40
N GLU A 9 -1.87 -8.13 -16.58
CA GLU A 9 -1.27 -9.44 -16.28
C GLU A 9 -1.13 -10.28 -17.55
N THR A 10 -2.18 -10.37 -18.36
CA THR A 10 -2.17 -11.14 -19.61
C THR A 10 -1.13 -10.59 -20.58
N TRP A 11 -1.08 -9.29 -20.75
CA TRP A 11 -0.09 -8.64 -21.61
C TRP A 11 1.34 -8.85 -21.09
N ALA A 12 1.55 -8.70 -19.79
CA ALA A 12 2.85 -8.86 -19.16
C ALA A 12 3.37 -10.30 -19.24
N ALA A 13 2.50 -11.30 -19.15
CA ALA A 13 2.89 -12.72 -19.21
C ALA A 13 3.63 -13.05 -20.50
N VAL A 14 3.17 -12.56 -21.64
CA VAL A 14 3.82 -12.78 -22.95
C VAL A 14 5.22 -12.18 -22.99
N LEU A 15 5.41 -11.03 -22.37
CA LEU A 15 6.70 -10.33 -22.34
C LEU A 15 7.66 -11.01 -21.36
N LEU A 16 7.16 -11.41 -20.21
CA LEU A 16 7.96 -12.06 -19.16
C LEU A 16 8.49 -13.43 -19.56
N ASP A 17 7.80 -14.16 -20.43
CA ASP A 17 8.26 -15.43 -20.95
C ASP A 17 9.59 -15.34 -21.73
N ARG A 18 9.94 -14.16 -22.20
CA ARG A 18 11.19 -13.90 -22.91
C ARG A 18 12.37 -13.59 -21.98
N LEU A 19 12.11 -13.36 -20.69
CA LEU A 19 13.13 -13.04 -19.71
C LEU A 19 13.56 -14.26 -18.91
N ALA A 20 14.87 -14.34 -18.59
CA ALA A 20 15.38 -15.33 -17.65
C ALA A 20 14.81 -15.09 -16.24
N LEU A 21 14.72 -16.15 -15.43
CA LEU A 21 14.15 -16.09 -14.07
C LEU A 21 14.86 -15.07 -13.17
N VAL A 22 16.18 -14.96 -13.28
CA VAL A 22 16.97 -13.97 -12.52
C VAL A 22 16.60 -12.54 -12.92
N GLU A 23 16.43 -12.30 -14.21
CA GLU A 23 16.01 -10.99 -14.76
C GLU A 23 14.61 -10.62 -14.28
N ARG A 24 13.68 -11.57 -14.30
CA ARG A 24 12.32 -11.39 -13.78
C ARG A 24 12.32 -11.00 -12.30
N SER A 25 13.15 -11.67 -11.49
CA SER A 25 13.24 -11.39 -10.05
C SER A 25 13.79 -10.00 -9.77
N LYS A 26 14.79 -9.56 -10.53
CA LYS A 26 15.34 -8.20 -10.43
C LYS A 26 14.30 -7.15 -10.81
N LEU A 27 13.61 -7.37 -11.91
CA LEU A 27 12.55 -6.49 -12.40
C LEU A 27 11.39 -6.41 -11.39
N ALA A 28 10.95 -7.55 -10.85
CA ALA A 28 9.92 -7.62 -9.85
C ALA A 28 10.26 -6.79 -8.60
N ARG A 29 11.49 -6.90 -8.10
CA ARG A 29 11.95 -6.13 -6.95
C ARG A 29 12.03 -4.64 -7.24
N SER A 30 12.49 -4.26 -8.42
CA SER A 30 12.57 -2.86 -8.84
C SER A 30 11.19 -2.22 -8.93
N ILE A 31 10.25 -2.84 -9.63
CA ILE A 31 8.87 -2.38 -9.72
C ILE A 31 8.21 -2.37 -8.33
N GLY A 32 8.45 -3.40 -7.54
CA GLY A 32 7.92 -3.50 -6.17
C GLY A 32 8.37 -2.34 -5.28
N GLN A 33 9.61 -1.90 -5.38
CA GLN A 33 10.12 -0.75 -4.63
C GLN A 33 9.43 0.55 -5.06
N GLU A 34 9.20 0.73 -6.33
CA GLU A 34 8.46 1.90 -6.83
C GLU A 34 7.00 1.89 -6.40
N LEU A 35 6.34 0.73 -6.46
CA LEU A 35 4.97 0.55 -5.95
C LEU A 35 4.89 0.84 -4.45
N ARG A 36 5.86 0.38 -3.67
CA ARG A 36 5.93 0.68 -2.24
C ARG A 36 6.02 2.19 -1.99
N ARG A 37 6.87 2.88 -2.73
CA ARG A 37 7.01 4.35 -2.63
C ARG A 37 5.71 5.05 -3.02
N SER A 38 5.02 4.56 -4.03
CA SER A 38 3.72 5.09 -4.44
C SER A 38 2.67 4.94 -3.34
N GLN A 39 2.56 3.74 -2.73
CA GLN A 39 1.67 3.53 -1.59
C GLN A 39 2.03 4.45 -0.42
N GLN A 40 3.30 4.57 -0.10
CA GLN A 40 3.80 5.45 0.95
C GLN A 40 3.43 6.91 0.71
N LYS A 41 3.62 7.40 -0.50
CA LYS A 41 3.25 8.76 -0.91
C LYS A 41 1.75 9.02 -0.75
N ARG A 42 0.93 8.07 -1.19
CA ARG A 42 -0.53 8.17 -1.10
C ARG A 42 -0.99 8.18 0.36
N MET A 43 -0.42 7.33 1.21
CA MET A 43 -0.68 7.37 2.66
C MET A 43 -0.24 8.70 3.29
N MET A 44 0.88 9.28 2.86
CA MET A 44 1.30 10.62 3.30
C MET A 44 0.27 11.69 2.92
N ALA A 45 -0.29 11.60 1.73
CA ALA A 45 -1.34 12.49 1.26
C ALA A 45 -2.70 12.23 1.94
N GLN A 46 -2.82 11.18 2.75
CA GLN A 46 -4.05 10.78 3.44
C GLN A 46 -5.19 10.48 2.47
N GLU A 47 -4.89 9.73 1.42
CA GLU A 47 -5.82 9.41 0.32
C GLU A 47 -6.01 7.92 0.12
N ASN A 48 -7.26 7.55 -0.19
CA ASN A 48 -7.61 6.22 -0.70
C ASN A 48 -7.11 6.06 -2.16
N PRO A 49 -7.04 4.84 -2.69
CA PRO A 49 -6.65 4.62 -4.09
C PRO A 49 -7.52 5.33 -5.13
N ASP A 50 -8.79 5.61 -4.81
CA ASP A 50 -9.71 6.35 -5.67
C ASP A 50 -9.52 7.88 -5.63
N GLY A 51 -8.57 8.38 -4.85
CA GLY A 51 -8.27 9.80 -4.69
C GLY A 51 -9.07 10.51 -3.60
N THR A 52 -10.06 9.84 -2.99
CA THR A 52 -10.80 10.43 -1.86
C THR A 52 -9.92 10.49 -0.61
N LYS A 53 -10.11 11.52 0.22
CA LYS A 53 -9.36 11.66 1.46
C LYS A 53 -9.77 10.60 2.48
N PHE A 54 -8.83 10.16 3.31
CA PHE A 54 -9.14 9.32 4.46
C PHE A 54 -10.10 10.02 5.39
N VAL A 55 -11.06 9.29 5.94
CA VAL A 55 -11.91 9.80 7.02
C VAL A 55 -11.03 10.19 8.20
N PRO A 56 -11.13 11.43 8.72
CA PRO A 56 -10.32 11.88 9.84
C PRO A 56 -10.51 11.01 11.09
N ARG A 57 -9.52 11.04 11.96
CA ARG A 57 -9.64 10.38 13.27
C ARG A 57 -10.81 10.96 14.06
N LYS A 58 -11.54 10.09 14.75
CA LYS A 58 -12.54 10.52 15.73
C LYS A 58 -11.86 11.40 16.79
N GLN A 59 -12.50 12.53 17.10
CA GLN A 59 -12.01 13.39 18.16
C GLN A 59 -12.16 12.67 19.50
N ARG A 60 -11.03 12.38 20.14
CA ARG A 60 -11.05 12.04 21.57
C ARG A 60 -11.06 13.32 22.35
N ASN A 61 -12.00 13.45 23.30
CA ASN A 61 -11.97 14.53 24.30
C ASN A 61 -10.79 14.30 25.25
N LEU A 62 -9.59 14.49 24.76
CA LEU A 62 -8.40 14.52 25.60
C LEU A 62 -8.30 15.93 26.19
N ARG A 63 -8.64 16.04 27.46
CA ARG A 63 -8.40 17.28 28.23
C ARG A 63 -6.90 17.54 28.24
N GLY A 64 -6.44 18.62 27.53
CA GLY A 64 -5.06 19.10 27.58
C GLY A 64 -4.38 19.32 26.24
N LYS A 65 -3.20 19.99 26.29
CA LYS A 65 -2.40 20.39 25.12
C LYS A 65 -1.95 19.20 24.24
N MET A 66 -1.68 18.04 24.81
CA MET A 66 -1.25 16.83 24.10
C MET A 66 -2.30 16.31 23.12
N GLY A 67 -3.59 16.43 23.42
CA GLY A 67 -4.68 16.03 22.52
C GLY A 67 -4.79 16.90 21.26
N ARG A 68 -4.42 18.17 21.36
CA ARG A 68 -4.43 19.11 20.21
C ARG A 68 -3.28 18.84 19.26
N ILE A 69 -2.11 18.49 19.75
CA ILE A 69 -0.92 18.19 18.95
C ILE A 69 -1.13 16.91 18.16
N ARG A 70 -1.69 15.86 18.78
CA ARG A 70 -1.95 14.58 18.13
C ARG A 70 -2.99 14.67 17.00
N ARG A 71 -3.97 15.56 17.09
CA ARG A 71 -5.00 15.75 16.06
C ARG A 71 -4.45 16.28 14.74
N LYS A 72 -3.37 17.05 14.78
CA LYS A 72 -2.72 17.66 13.60
C LYS A 72 -1.76 16.71 12.89
N LEU A 73 -1.41 15.57 13.50
CA LEU A 73 -0.49 14.64 12.90
C LEU A 73 -1.18 13.74 11.86
N ALA A 74 -0.54 13.58 10.72
CA ALA A 74 -0.99 12.65 9.69
C ALA A 74 -1.10 11.23 10.26
N MET A 75 -2.13 10.50 9.85
CA MET A 75 -2.31 9.09 10.21
C MET A 75 -1.26 8.21 9.53
N PHE A 76 -0.98 7.06 10.15
CA PHE A 76 -0.14 6.00 9.58
C PHE A 76 1.33 6.37 9.37
N ARG A 77 1.87 7.31 10.15
CA ARG A 77 3.28 7.74 10.02
C ARG A 77 4.28 6.60 10.22
N LYS A 78 4.05 5.74 11.21
CA LYS A 78 4.89 4.54 11.44
C LYS A 78 4.59 3.44 10.44
N VAL A 79 3.31 3.18 10.20
CA VAL A 79 2.81 2.06 9.37
C VAL A 79 3.39 2.11 7.96
N ARG A 80 3.51 3.30 7.38
CA ARG A 80 4.01 3.51 6.01
C ARG A 80 5.53 3.43 5.86
N THR A 81 6.28 3.30 6.96
CA THR A 81 7.75 3.25 6.89
C THR A 81 8.26 1.94 6.31
N ALA A 82 9.48 1.96 5.76
CA ALA A 82 10.13 0.77 5.21
C ALA A 82 10.36 -0.35 6.25
N SER A 83 10.29 -0.03 7.54
CA SER A 83 10.35 -1.03 8.60
C SER A 83 9.16 -1.97 8.60
N TYR A 84 7.99 -1.50 8.19
CA TYR A 84 6.73 -2.25 8.24
C TYR A 84 6.11 -2.49 6.87
N LEU A 85 6.26 -1.57 5.93
CA LEU A 85 5.79 -1.73 4.55
C LEU A 85 6.92 -2.34 3.72
N LYS A 86 6.78 -3.61 3.43
CA LYS A 86 7.81 -4.45 2.79
C LYS A 86 7.47 -4.80 1.36
N VAL A 87 8.51 -5.05 0.58
CA VAL A 87 8.42 -5.58 -0.79
C VAL A 87 9.02 -6.96 -0.82
N ARG A 88 8.36 -7.86 -1.52
CA ARG A 88 8.89 -9.15 -1.95
C ARG A 88 8.68 -9.29 -3.45
N GLY A 89 9.70 -9.73 -4.16
CA GLY A 89 9.61 -10.01 -5.58
C GLY A 89 10.40 -11.25 -5.92
N ASP A 90 9.80 -12.09 -6.72
CA ASP A 90 10.44 -13.28 -7.30
C ASP A 90 10.15 -13.35 -8.80
N SER A 91 10.46 -14.47 -9.44
CA SER A 91 10.27 -14.64 -10.88
C SER A 91 8.80 -14.67 -11.34
N SER A 92 7.85 -14.78 -10.41
CA SER A 92 6.43 -14.95 -10.71
C SER A 92 5.52 -13.91 -10.06
N SER A 93 5.98 -13.19 -9.03
CA SER A 93 5.11 -12.28 -8.29
C SER A 93 5.83 -11.10 -7.68
N ILE A 94 5.07 -10.04 -7.45
CA ILE A 94 5.45 -8.86 -6.67
C ILE A 94 4.44 -8.71 -5.53
N THR A 95 4.94 -8.59 -4.31
CA THR A 95 4.10 -8.36 -3.13
C THR A 95 4.56 -7.10 -2.40
N VAL A 96 3.65 -6.18 -2.16
CA VAL A 96 3.85 -5.03 -1.28
C VAL A 96 2.87 -5.16 -0.13
N GLY A 97 3.37 -5.21 1.09
CA GLY A 97 2.51 -5.46 2.24
C GLY A 97 3.14 -5.12 3.58
N PHE A 98 2.31 -5.16 4.60
CA PHE A 98 2.71 -4.90 5.97
C PHE A 98 3.16 -6.17 6.67
N THR A 99 4.07 -6.04 7.63
CA THR A 99 4.63 -7.15 8.40
C THR A 99 4.42 -6.95 9.91
N GLY A 100 4.48 -8.07 10.65
CA GLY A 100 4.41 -8.07 12.10
C GLY A 100 3.05 -7.62 12.66
N ARG A 101 3.06 -7.08 13.87
CA ARG A 101 1.84 -6.57 14.53
C ARG A 101 1.18 -5.42 13.77
N ILE A 102 1.96 -4.65 13.04
CA ILE A 102 1.45 -3.55 12.22
C ILE A 102 0.52 -4.07 11.11
N ALA A 103 0.74 -5.28 10.59
CA ALA A 103 -0.15 -5.89 9.60
C ALA A 103 -1.58 -6.05 10.13
N LEU A 104 -1.76 -6.38 11.41
CA LEU A 104 -3.08 -6.49 12.04
C LEU A 104 -3.77 -5.13 12.13
N ILE A 105 -3.05 -4.10 12.53
CA ILE A 105 -3.56 -2.73 12.60
C ILE A 105 -3.93 -2.23 11.20
N ALA A 106 -3.06 -2.45 10.23
CA ALA A 106 -3.30 -2.06 8.84
C ALA A 106 -4.54 -2.74 8.26
N ARG A 107 -4.74 -4.02 8.56
CA ARG A 107 -5.93 -4.78 8.13
C ARG A 107 -7.22 -4.20 8.69
N VAL A 108 -7.24 -3.79 9.95
CA VAL A 108 -8.40 -3.17 10.59
C VAL A 108 -8.82 -1.90 9.83
N HIS A 109 -7.86 -1.06 9.46
CA HIS A 109 -8.12 0.15 8.69
C HIS A 109 -8.47 -0.15 7.22
N GLN A 110 -7.76 -1.08 6.60
CA GLN A 110 -7.98 -1.46 5.19
C GLN A 110 -9.44 -1.87 4.93
N PHE A 111 -10.04 -2.60 5.85
CA PHE A 111 -11.36 -3.19 5.70
C PHE A 111 -12.44 -2.58 6.62
N GLY A 112 -12.09 -1.61 7.43
CA GLY A 112 -13.03 -0.98 8.36
C GLY A 112 -13.57 -1.97 9.39
N LEU A 113 -12.68 -2.72 10.04
CA LEU A 113 -13.04 -3.77 10.97
C LEU A 113 -13.23 -3.24 12.40
N LYS A 114 -13.78 -4.10 13.26
CA LYS A 114 -13.85 -3.86 14.69
C LYS A 114 -12.54 -4.27 15.36
N ASP A 115 -12.05 -3.44 16.26
CA ASP A 115 -10.91 -3.74 17.12
C ASP A 115 -10.96 -2.90 18.38
N ARG A 116 -10.12 -3.24 19.35
CA ARG A 116 -9.95 -2.49 20.59
C ARG A 116 -8.86 -1.45 20.43
N ALA A 117 -9.15 -0.22 20.86
CA ALA A 117 -8.14 0.83 20.86
C ALA A 117 -7.02 0.58 21.87
N GLU A 118 -7.34 -0.04 23.00
CA GLU A 118 -6.43 -0.36 24.09
C GLU A 118 -6.86 -1.66 24.76
N ARG A 119 -5.94 -2.30 25.48
CA ARG A 119 -6.24 -3.50 26.28
C ARG A 119 -7.30 -3.18 27.32
N GLY A 120 -8.40 -3.95 27.29
CA GLY A 120 -9.53 -3.74 28.19
C GLY A 120 -10.56 -2.71 27.76
N ALA A 121 -10.33 -2.00 26.66
CA ALA A 121 -11.31 -1.09 26.06
C ALA A 121 -12.41 -1.87 25.30
N PRO A 122 -13.61 -1.29 25.11
CA PRO A 122 -14.64 -1.89 24.27
C PRO A 122 -14.24 -1.92 22.81
N ASP A 123 -14.78 -2.87 22.04
CA ASP A 123 -14.61 -2.93 20.59
C ASP A 123 -15.22 -1.70 19.91
N VAL A 124 -14.46 -1.12 18.99
CA VAL A 124 -14.88 0.02 18.18
C VAL A 124 -14.75 -0.35 16.72
N ARG A 125 -15.75 -0.01 15.91
CA ARG A 125 -15.65 -0.13 14.45
C ARG A 125 -14.83 1.05 13.92
N TYR A 126 -13.75 0.73 13.22
CA TYR A 126 -12.92 1.72 12.54
C TYR A 126 -13.50 2.08 11.18
N GLU A 127 -13.29 3.31 10.76
CA GLU A 127 -13.58 3.73 9.39
C GLU A 127 -12.67 3.02 8.41
N GLN A 128 -13.20 2.65 7.25
CA GLN A 128 -12.40 2.08 6.18
C GLN A 128 -11.47 3.14 5.61
N ARG A 129 -10.18 2.84 5.64
CA ARG A 129 -9.12 3.62 5.00
C ARG A 129 -8.24 2.66 4.24
N GLU A 130 -8.30 2.72 2.93
CA GLU A 130 -7.57 1.80 2.08
C GLU A 130 -6.09 2.21 2.00
N LEU A 131 -5.26 1.56 2.81
CA LEU A 131 -3.83 1.82 2.88
C LEU A 131 -3.10 1.29 1.65
N LEU A 132 -3.54 0.15 1.14
CA LEU A 132 -3.00 -0.49 -0.05
C LEU A 132 -4.07 -0.58 -1.14
N GLY A 133 -3.67 -0.36 -2.36
CA GLY A 133 -4.52 -0.48 -3.53
C GLY A 133 -3.80 0.02 -4.78
N PHE A 134 -4.35 -0.32 -5.94
CA PHE A 134 -3.82 0.12 -7.23
C PHE A 134 -4.56 1.38 -7.68
N THR A 135 -3.80 2.43 -7.95
CA THR A 135 -4.28 3.58 -8.72
C THR A 135 -4.02 3.35 -10.21
N ASP A 136 -4.63 4.14 -11.08
CA ASP A 136 -4.29 4.12 -12.52
C ASP A 136 -2.81 4.43 -12.75
N ALA A 137 -2.25 5.35 -11.97
CA ALA A 137 -0.82 5.68 -12.00
C ALA A 137 0.06 4.49 -11.59
N ASP A 138 -0.37 3.67 -10.64
CA ASP A 138 0.35 2.45 -10.25
C ASP A 138 0.37 1.41 -11.38
N LEU A 139 -0.74 1.24 -12.10
CA LEU A 139 -0.81 0.35 -13.26
C LEU A 139 0.09 0.84 -14.40
N ASP A 140 0.12 2.14 -14.65
CA ASP A 140 1.04 2.77 -15.61
C ASP A 140 2.50 2.58 -15.21
N LEU A 141 2.81 2.72 -13.94
CA LEU A 141 4.15 2.49 -13.39
C LEU A 141 4.63 1.05 -13.66
N ILE A 142 3.77 0.06 -13.44
CA ILE A 142 4.08 -1.36 -13.73
C ILE A 142 4.33 -1.54 -15.23
N ARG A 143 3.46 -1.01 -16.08
CA ARG A 143 3.58 -1.08 -17.53
C ARG A 143 4.87 -0.46 -18.02
N ASP A 144 5.17 0.75 -17.56
CA ASP A 144 6.37 1.49 -17.96
C ASP A 144 7.65 0.79 -17.52
N GLY A 145 7.66 0.20 -16.32
CA GLY A 145 8.76 -0.61 -15.81
C GLY A 145 9.03 -1.85 -16.67
N LEU A 146 7.98 -2.53 -17.10
CA LEU A 146 8.09 -3.69 -18.00
C LEU A 146 8.58 -3.29 -19.40
N LEU A 147 8.06 -2.19 -19.95
CA LEU A 147 8.47 -1.69 -21.26
C LEU A 147 9.93 -1.24 -21.26
N ALA A 148 10.40 -0.56 -20.21
CA ALA A 148 11.79 -0.13 -20.09
C ALA A 148 12.76 -1.32 -20.16
N GLN A 149 12.41 -2.43 -19.52
CA GLN A 149 13.23 -3.65 -19.55
C GLN A 149 13.33 -4.26 -20.96
N LEU A 150 12.29 -4.11 -21.79
CA LEU A 150 12.28 -4.65 -23.14
C LEU A 150 13.06 -3.79 -24.14
N THR A 151 13.19 -2.50 -23.87
CA THR A 151 13.92 -1.58 -24.74
C THR A 151 15.43 -1.56 -24.46
N ASP A 152 15.87 -2.06 -23.31
CA ASP A 152 17.27 -2.15 -22.93
C ASP A 152 17.97 -3.45 -23.42
N HIS A 153 17.24 -4.26 -24.19
CA HIS A 153 17.72 -5.44 -24.89
C HIS A 153 17.42 -5.29 -26.38
#